data_38408d4a335d00ce3cb3fa04ec260c6f
#
_entry.id   38408d4a335d00ce3cb3fa04ec260c6f
#
_cell.length_a   1.000
_cell.length_b   1.000
_cell.length_c   1.000
_cell.angle_alpha   90.00
_cell.angle_beta   90.00
_cell.angle_gamma   90.00
#
_symmetry.space_group_name_H-M   'P 1'
#
loop_
_entity.id
_entity.type
_entity.pdbx_description
1 polymer ?
#
loop_
_entity_poly.entity_id
_entity_poly.type
_entity_poly.pdbx_seq_one_letter_code
_entity_poly.pdbx_strand_id
1 'polypeptide(L)'
;MRSPTPRQWTAIAIATAALPALALTAWPLAPFLANLAPETLPLSRILWGLFFAATLLASAILARSGAHGSVLWLGWLIISAWVVAIAAVGGIVLVVWLVLGSPSLGELPRLSPNQLDAIATRAFAVVAGLGGVALLMIAYRRQRTAENGEQREITKLFTERFTTASEQLGSQHAAVRLAGVHALAHLADDAPEGREDLAQMVIDVLCAYLRMPYSPAPKALPKNASKARREEHRERELECASFRQVRHTIIRVIGNHLREPTRWRGKDYDFTGVAFDGGDLSQAHFGGGHVSFKAARFAEGEVSFIGAQFTNGLVSFAEAEFTGGTVSFALAQFSGGEVAFARAQFTSGLVDFSGTEFTGGRVTLHRAQFSGGTVSFQGARLHNDAVSFYEAVFTGGEVSFFGARLSGGEISFAGVRLSEGRVSFEETQFTGSEVSF
;
A
#
# COMPACT_ATOMS: atom_id res chain seq x y z
N MET A 1 1.96 19.93 27.86
CA MET A 1 3.29 20.20 27.25
C MET A 1 3.61 19.00 26.35
N ARG A 2 3.66 19.19 25.03
CA ARG A 2 3.99 18.11 24.08
C ARG A 2 5.50 17.95 24.04
N SER A 3 6.01 16.72 24.17
CA SER A 3 7.43 16.38 24.05
C SER A 3 7.97 16.80 22.68
N PRO A 4 9.19 17.35 22.59
CA PRO A 4 9.79 17.74 21.32
C PRO A 4 9.98 16.53 20.40
N THR A 5 9.74 16.72 19.11
CA THR A 5 9.90 15.68 18.09
C THR A 5 11.38 15.28 17.91
N PRO A 6 11.69 14.07 17.42
CA PRO A 6 13.07 13.60 17.20
C PRO A 6 13.93 14.58 16.39
N ARG A 7 13.32 15.30 15.43
CA ARG A 7 14.01 16.34 14.62
C ARG A 7 14.32 17.61 15.41
N GLN A 8 13.55 17.94 16.42
CA GLN A 8 13.83 19.07 17.31
C GLN A 8 14.98 18.73 18.28
N TRP A 9 15.05 17.49 18.75
CA TRP A 9 16.18 17.02 19.55
C TRP A 9 17.48 17.00 18.77
N THR A 10 17.49 16.60 17.51
CA THR A 10 18.69 16.65 16.64
C THR A 10 19.13 18.08 16.35
N ALA A 11 18.21 19.02 16.13
CA ALA A 11 18.55 20.43 15.92
C ALA A 11 19.12 21.09 17.19
N ILE A 12 18.55 20.78 18.37
CA ILE A 12 19.07 21.24 19.66
C ILE A 12 20.47 20.63 19.94
N ALA A 13 20.66 19.33 19.66
CA ALA A 13 21.95 18.68 19.85
C ALA A 13 23.04 19.25 18.91
N ILE A 14 22.70 19.54 17.65
CA ILE A 14 23.63 20.19 16.70
C ILE A 14 23.97 21.62 17.16
N ALA A 15 22.98 22.39 17.60
CA ALA A 15 23.22 23.75 18.08
C ALA A 15 24.06 23.79 19.38
N THR A 16 23.81 22.88 20.31
CA THR A 16 24.57 22.78 21.57
C THR A 16 25.99 22.23 21.38
N ALA A 17 26.24 21.41 20.34
CA ALA A 17 27.57 20.92 19.99
C ALA A 17 28.36 21.92 19.11
N ALA A 18 27.69 22.62 18.23
CA ALA A 18 28.34 23.59 17.33
C ALA A 18 28.81 24.86 18.05
N LEU A 19 28.11 25.34 19.08
CA LEU A 19 28.47 26.51 19.83
C LEU A 19 29.83 26.39 20.59
N PRO A 20 30.10 25.33 21.35
CA PRO A 20 31.42 25.18 22.02
C PRO A 20 32.52 24.83 21.00
N ALA A 21 32.21 24.11 19.88
CA ALA A 21 33.19 23.83 18.84
C ALA A 21 33.64 25.13 18.12
N LEU A 22 32.71 26.02 17.82
CA LEU A 22 32.99 27.34 17.25
C LEU A 22 33.75 28.24 18.23
N ALA A 23 33.42 28.22 19.49
CA ALA A 23 34.15 28.95 20.53
C ALA A 23 35.59 28.43 20.69
N LEU A 24 35.81 27.11 20.64
CA LEU A 24 37.12 26.46 20.69
C LEU A 24 37.99 26.76 19.47
N THR A 25 37.38 26.77 18.25
CA THR A 25 38.11 27.10 17.03
C THR A 25 38.40 28.59 16.85
N ALA A 26 37.55 29.45 17.40
CA ALA A 26 37.74 30.90 17.38
C ALA A 26 38.68 31.39 18.50
N TRP A 27 38.85 30.64 19.60
CA TRP A 27 39.69 31.01 20.73
C TRP A 27 41.15 31.30 20.38
N PRO A 28 41.86 30.51 19.54
CA PRO A 28 43.24 30.81 19.16
C PRO A 28 43.36 32.02 18.23
N LEU A 29 42.28 32.46 17.58
CA LEU A 29 42.26 33.66 16.76
C LEU A 29 41.95 34.94 17.55
N ALA A 30 41.45 34.82 18.78
CA ALA A 30 41.08 35.94 19.61
C ALA A 30 42.25 36.91 19.92
N PRO A 31 43.49 36.46 20.29
CA PRO A 31 44.62 37.36 20.50
C PRO A 31 45.12 37.99 19.20
N PHE A 32 44.99 37.30 18.03
CA PHE A 32 45.35 37.85 16.75
C PHE A 32 44.38 38.96 16.30
N LEU A 33 43.08 38.77 16.54
CA LEU A 33 42.03 39.76 16.28
C LEU A 33 42.09 40.94 17.28
N ALA A 34 42.49 40.70 18.51
CA ALA A 34 42.64 41.76 19.54
C ALA A 34 43.82 42.71 19.22
N ASN A 35 44.88 42.18 18.58
CA ASN A 35 46.06 43.00 18.16
C ASN A 35 45.80 43.78 16.86
N LEU A 36 44.75 43.44 16.10
CA LEU A 36 44.38 44.16 14.88
C LEU A 36 43.41 45.33 15.12
N ALA A 37 42.85 45.47 16.31
CA ALA A 37 41.92 46.52 16.66
C ALA A 37 42.68 47.74 17.27
N PRO A 38 42.52 48.98 16.74
CA PRO A 38 43.06 50.16 17.34
C PRO A 38 42.43 50.40 18.72
N GLU A 39 43.22 50.79 19.70
CA GLU A 39 42.88 50.94 21.11
C GLU A 39 41.69 51.89 21.44
N THR A 40 41.18 52.61 20.42
CA THR A 40 40.20 53.69 20.60
C THR A 40 38.76 53.35 20.22
N LEU A 41 38.46 52.16 19.67
CA LEU A 41 37.10 51.78 19.31
C LEU A 41 36.78 50.36 19.76
N PRO A 42 35.62 50.10 20.40
CA PRO A 42 35.18 48.75 20.81
C PRO A 42 34.67 47.92 19.64
N LEU A 43 35.31 47.99 18.46
CA LEU A 43 34.94 47.31 17.21
C LEU A 43 34.92 45.81 17.37
N SER A 44 35.81 45.21 18.16
CA SER A 44 35.82 43.79 18.47
C SER A 44 34.53 43.36 19.19
N ARG A 45 34.04 44.17 20.13
CA ARG A 45 32.77 43.90 20.82
C ARG A 45 31.56 44.05 19.92
N ILE A 46 31.56 45.00 19.01
CA ILE A 46 30.48 45.18 18.01
C ILE A 46 30.43 44.00 17.04
N LEU A 47 31.60 43.55 16.54
CA LEU A 47 31.71 42.38 15.66
C LEU A 47 31.24 41.09 16.32
N TRP A 48 31.64 40.84 17.56
CA TRP A 48 31.17 39.71 18.34
C TRP A 48 29.68 39.81 18.61
N GLY A 49 29.17 41.00 18.89
CA GLY A 49 27.72 41.24 19.08
C GLY A 49 26.90 40.93 17.84
N LEU A 50 27.36 41.36 16.66
CA LEU A 50 26.72 41.08 15.37
C LEU A 50 26.78 39.59 15.03
N PHE A 51 27.90 38.92 15.26
CA PHE A 51 28.05 37.48 15.04
C PHE A 51 27.14 36.67 15.97
N PHE A 52 27.07 37.02 17.26
CA PHE A 52 26.14 36.37 18.20
C PHE A 52 24.68 36.65 17.85
N ALA A 53 24.34 37.86 17.43
CA ALA A 53 22.98 38.18 16.98
C ALA A 53 22.58 37.36 15.73
N ALA A 54 23.48 37.22 14.76
CA ALA A 54 23.25 36.43 13.55
C ALA A 54 23.08 34.92 13.84
N THR A 55 23.92 34.39 14.77
CA THR A 55 23.81 32.95 15.15
C THR A 55 22.59 32.69 16.01
N LEU A 56 22.19 33.61 16.90
CA LEU A 56 20.92 33.50 17.64
C LEU A 56 19.71 33.59 16.72
N LEU A 57 19.77 34.47 15.74
CA LEU A 57 18.72 34.59 14.75
C LEU A 57 18.59 33.30 13.89
N ALA A 58 19.71 32.76 13.43
CA ALA A 58 19.75 31.49 12.68
C ALA A 58 19.24 30.31 13.51
N SER A 59 19.61 30.23 14.81
CA SER A 59 19.12 29.20 15.72
C SER A 59 17.62 29.34 16.02
N ALA A 60 17.12 30.57 16.15
CA ALA A 60 15.70 30.85 16.36
C ALA A 60 14.85 30.50 15.11
N ILE A 61 15.40 30.69 13.90
CA ILE A 61 14.77 30.30 12.63
C ILE A 61 14.70 28.76 12.52
N LEU A 62 15.79 28.06 12.86
CA LEU A 62 15.86 26.60 12.85
C LEU A 62 14.94 25.97 13.91
N ALA A 63 14.88 26.54 15.12
CA ALA A 63 14.01 26.06 16.18
C ALA A 63 12.51 26.26 15.88
N ARG A 64 12.16 27.25 15.09
CA ARG A 64 10.76 27.56 14.72
C ARG A 64 10.27 26.89 13.45
N SER A 65 11.11 26.26 12.67
CA SER A 65 10.73 25.55 11.41
C SER A 65 9.80 24.34 11.63
N GLY A 66 9.44 24.01 12.87
CA GLY A 66 8.52 22.93 13.23
C GLY A 66 7.08 23.35 13.53
N ALA A 67 6.71 24.63 13.46
CA ALA A 67 5.34 25.09 13.77
C ALA A 67 4.56 25.45 12.50
N HIS A 68 3.46 24.76 12.27
CA HIS A 68 2.56 24.90 11.12
C HIS A 68 1.84 26.26 11.10
N GLY A 69 1.92 26.91 9.94
CA GLY A 69 0.77 27.64 9.35
C GLY A 69 0.35 28.95 10.00
N SER A 70 1.06 30.07 9.76
CA SER A 70 0.40 31.38 9.74
C SER A 70 1.09 32.34 8.76
N VAL A 71 0.30 33.21 8.14
CA VAL A 71 0.71 34.28 7.21
C VAL A 71 1.79 35.18 7.81
N LEU A 72 1.83 35.32 9.14
CA LEU A 72 2.81 36.07 9.91
C LEU A 72 4.25 35.52 9.75
N TRP A 73 4.40 34.25 9.38
CA TRP A 73 5.71 33.61 9.22
C TRP A 73 6.44 34.05 7.93
N LEU A 74 5.71 34.39 6.89
CA LEU A 74 6.27 34.89 5.63
C LEU A 74 6.93 36.28 5.84
N GLY A 75 6.26 37.16 6.59
CA GLY A 75 6.80 38.47 6.93
C GLY A 75 8.13 38.36 7.72
N TRP A 76 8.20 37.45 8.68
CA TRP A 76 9.43 37.21 9.43
C TRP A 76 10.58 36.63 8.59
N LEU A 77 10.27 35.78 7.62
CA LEU A 77 11.26 35.26 6.66
C LEU A 77 11.84 36.36 5.77
N ILE A 78 10.99 37.26 5.29
CA ILE A 78 11.42 38.41 4.50
C ILE A 78 12.30 39.34 5.33
N ILE A 79 11.87 39.67 6.57
CA ILE A 79 12.64 40.52 7.49
C ILE A 79 13.99 39.86 7.80
N SER A 80 14.02 38.55 8.10
CA SER A 80 15.27 37.86 8.38
C SER A 80 16.22 37.80 7.17
N ALA A 81 15.70 37.63 5.95
CA ALA A 81 16.50 37.69 4.73
C ALA A 81 17.11 39.09 4.52
N TRP A 82 16.34 40.16 4.78
CA TRP A 82 16.85 41.53 4.74
C TRP A 82 17.93 41.80 5.79
N VAL A 83 17.76 41.32 7.02
CA VAL A 83 18.75 41.47 8.09
C VAL A 83 20.05 40.73 7.72
N VAL A 84 19.97 39.53 7.17
CA VAL A 84 21.15 38.77 6.70
C VAL A 84 21.83 39.49 5.55
N ALA A 85 21.06 40.05 4.61
CA ALA A 85 21.62 40.82 3.49
C ALA A 85 22.36 42.07 3.96
N ILE A 86 21.77 42.83 4.87
CA ILE A 86 22.39 44.02 5.47
C ILE A 86 23.66 43.63 6.26
N ALA A 87 23.61 42.55 7.03
CA ALA A 87 24.78 42.05 7.79
C ALA A 87 25.91 41.59 6.87
N ALA A 88 25.58 40.94 5.72
CA ALA A 88 26.56 40.52 4.72
C ALA A 88 27.22 41.72 4.06
N VAL A 89 26.43 42.71 3.66
CA VAL A 89 26.98 43.98 3.07
C VAL A 89 27.83 44.70 4.08
N GLY A 90 27.37 44.86 5.32
CA GLY A 90 28.19 45.47 6.43
C GLY A 90 29.46 44.69 6.73
N GLY A 91 29.42 43.36 6.67
CA GLY A 91 30.58 42.49 6.83
C GLY A 91 31.60 42.66 5.72
N ILE A 92 31.16 42.79 4.44
CA ILE A 92 32.04 43.05 3.29
C ILE A 92 32.69 44.41 3.42
N VAL A 93 31.95 45.46 3.77
CA VAL A 93 32.48 46.81 3.98
C VAL A 93 33.54 46.81 5.07
N LEU A 94 33.30 46.09 6.15
CA LEU A 94 34.23 45.97 7.26
C LEU A 94 35.49 45.19 6.89
N VAL A 95 35.40 44.10 6.16
CA VAL A 95 36.56 43.35 5.67
C VAL A 95 37.40 44.23 4.71
N VAL A 96 36.74 44.97 3.82
CA VAL A 96 37.45 45.92 2.93
C VAL A 96 38.15 47.00 3.75
N TRP A 97 37.52 47.56 4.77
CA TRP A 97 38.11 48.56 5.69
C TRP A 97 39.31 47.99 6.46
N LEU A 98 39.24 46.74 6.94
CA LEU A 98 40.35 46.05 7.58
C LEU A 98 41.52 45.76 6.66
N VAL A 99 41.25 45.32 5.43
CA VAL A 99 42.28 45.05 4.39
C VAL A 99 43.00 46.33 3.94
N LEU A 100 42.34 47.48 3.98
CA LEU A 100 42.90 48.79 3.71
C LEU A 100 43.78 49.37 4.86
N GLY A 101 44.02 48.58 5.90
CA GLY A 101 44.87 48.97 7.04
C GLY A 101 44.19 49.85 8.07
N SER A 102 42.84 49.76 8.17
CA SER A 102 42.03 50.46 9.20
C SER A 102 42.33 51.98 9.29
N PRO A 103 42.20 52.75 8.18
CA PRO A 103 42.50 54.17 8.20
C PRO A 103 41.62 54.89 9.26
N SER A 104 42.23 55.81 10.05
CA SER A 104 41.52 56.63 11.00
C SER A 104 40.43 57.44 10.28
N LEU A 105 39.22 57.53 10.85
CA LEU A 105 38.04 58.21 10.25
C LEU A 105 38.33 59.71 9.95
N GLY A 106 39.45 60.26 10.45
CA GLY A 106 39.87 61.63 10.16
C GLY A 106 40.75 61.80 8.94
N GLU A 107 41.34 60.69 8.39
CA GLU A 107 42.19 60.67 7.20
C GLU A 107 41.67 59.65 6.19
N LEU A 108 40.45 59.82 5.70
CA LEU A 108 39.92 58.98 4.61
C LEU A 108 40.76 59.25 3.37
N PRO A 109 41.59 58.30 2.88
CA PRO A 109 42.22 58.45 1.59
C PRO A 109 41.11 58.66 0.56
N ARG A 110 41.25 59.67 -0.27
CA ARG A 110 40.32 59.95 -1.37
C ARG A 110 40.29 58.71 -2.24
N LEU A 111 39.26 57.86 -2.06
CA LEU A 111 39.04 56.70 -2.92
C LEU A 111 38.94 57.20 -4.36
N SER A 112 39.72 56.63 -5.27
CA SER A 112 39.60 56.97 -6.70
C SER A 112 38.21 56.57 -7.19
N PRO A 113 37.64 57.29 -8.17
CA PRO A 113 36.33 56.95 -8.75
C PRO A 113 36.22 55.47 -9.16
N ASN A 114 37.29 54.87 -9.66
CA ASN A 114 37.34 53.48 -10.11
C ASN A 114 37.24 52.48 -8.93
N GLN A 115 37.71 52.84 -7.74
CA GLN A 115 37.61 52.01 -6.54
C GLN A 115 36.18 52.05 -5.97
N LEU A 116 35.52 53.21 -6.02
CA LEU A 116 34.11 53.35 -5.65
C LEU A 116 33.19 52.56 -6.56
N ASP A 117 33.42 52.61 -7.89
CA ASP A 117 32.66 51.80 -8.85
C ASP A 117 32.83 50.29 -8.65
N ALA A 118 34.06 49.85 -8.37
CA ALA A 118 34.33 48.43 -8.11
C ALA A 118 33.60 47.91 -6.82
N ILE A 119 33.56 48.74 -5.78
CA ILE A 119 32.86 48.43 -4.53
C ILE A 119 31.35 48.42 -4.76
N ALA A 120 30.80 49.42 -5.45
CA ALA A 120 29.40 49.52 -5.77
C ALA A 120 28.93 48.30 -6.62
N THR A 121 29.67 47.96 -7.66
CA THR A 121 29.36 46.82 -8.55
C THR A 121 29.34 45.49 -7.77
N ARG A 122 30.31 45.27 -6.88
CA ARG A 122 30.35 44.06 -6.06
C ARG A 122 29.20 44.01 -5.03
N ALA A 123 28.87 45.14 -4.40
CA ALA A 123 27.72 45.25 -3.49
C ALA A 123 26.41 44.96 -4.24
N PHE A 124 26.22 45.53 -5.43
CA PHE A 124 25.06 45.25 -6.27
C PHE A 124 24.97 43.77 -6.66
N ALA A 125 26.10 43.15 -7.05
CA ALA A 125 26.16 41.74 -7.42
C ALA A 125 25.73 40.82 -6.25
N VAL A 126 26.14 41.12 -5.01
CA VAL A 126 25.74 40.38 -3.81
C VAL A 126 24.27 40.55 -3.55
N VAL A 127 23.75 41.77 -3.60
CA VAL A 127 22.30 42.03 -3.39
C VAL A 127 21.45 41.36 -4.46
N ALA A 128 21.88 41.44 -5.75
CA ALA A 128 21.18 40.77 -6.85
C ALA A 128 21.22 39.24 -6.70
N GLY A 129 22.36 38.68 -6.29
CA GLY A 129 22.48 37.23 -6.01
C GLY A 129 21.56 36.78 -4.88
N LEU A 130 21.49 37.51 -3.77
CA LEU A 130 20.59 37.21 -2.65
C LEU A 130 19.11 37.36 -3.07
N GLY A 131 18.79 38.38 -3.87
CA GLY A 131 17.46 38.55 -4.46
C GLY A 131 17.06 37.38 -5.36
N GLY A 132 18.00 36.91 -6.20
CA GLY A 132 17.80 35.72 -7.05
C GLY A 132 17.52 34.45 -6.24
N VAL A 133 18.25 34.21 -5.19
CA VAL A 133 18.02 33.06 -4.28
C VAL A 133 16.66 33.16 -3.57
N ALA A 134 16.25 34.35 -3.13
CA ALA A 134 14.94 34.59 -2.52
C ALA A 134 13.81 34.30 -3.52
N LEU A 135 13.95 34.76 -4.78
CA LEU A 135 12.96 34.50 -5.84
C LEU A 135 12.86 33.01 -6.17
N LEU A 136 14.00 32.30 -6.27
CA LEU A 136 14.02 30.84 -6.48
C LEU A 136 13.33 30.09 -5.33
N MET A 137 13.53 30.51 -4.09
CA MET A 137 12.90 29.92 -2.92
C MET A 137 11.38 30.16 -2.92
N ILE A 138 10.93 31.37 -3.31
CA ILE A 138 9.51 31.67 -3.45
C ILE A 138 8.89 30.84 -4.59
N ALA A 139 9.56 30.75 -5.73
CA ALA A 139 9.12 29.95 -6.88
C ALA A 139 8.99 28.46 -6.50
N TYR A 140 10.01 27.90 -5.86
CA TYR A 140 10.00 26.52 -5.36
C TYR A 140 8.86 26.27 -4.37
N ARG A 141 8.65 27.18 -3.40
CA ARG A 141 7.53 27.06 -2.46
C ARG A 141 6.19 27.13 -3.16
N ARG A 142 6.05 28.03 -4.12
CA ARG A 142 4.78 28.18 -4.88
C ARG A 142 4.49 26.91 -5.67
N GLN A 143 5.51 26.34 -6.33
CA GLN A 143 5.38 25.07 -7.05
C GLN A 143 4.96 23.93 -6.09
N ARG A 144 5.66 23.77 -4.97
CA ARG A 144 5.34 22.72 -3.99
C ARG A 144 3.93 22.88 -3.37
N THR A 145 3.47 24.12 -3.19
CA THR A 145 2.11 24.39 -2.69
C THR A 145 1.06 24.05 -3.75
N ALA A 146 1.35 24.31 -5.04
CA ALA A 146 0.48 23.95 -6.16
C ALA A 146 0.38 22.44 -6.30
N GLU A 147 1.50 21.69 -6.26
CA GLU A 147 1.54 20.23 -6.29
C GLU A 147 0.74 19.60 -5.15
N ASN A 148 0.91 20.11 -3.92
CA ASN A 148 0.12 19.66 -2.78
C ASN A 148 -1.38 20.00 -2.90
N GLY A 149 -1.71 21.11 -3.56
CA GLY A 149 -3.09 21.50 -3.86
C GLY A 149 -3.74 20.53 -4.84
N GLU A 150 -3.05 20.20 -5.91
CA GLU A 150 -3.50 19.27 -6.94
C GLU A 150 -3.74 17.85 -6.35
N GLN A 151 -2.81 17.34 -5.55
CA GLN A 151 -2.97 16.04 -4.88
C GLN A 151 -4.19 16.02 -3.94
N ARG A 152 -4.47 17.10 -3.23
CA ARG A 152 -5.67 17.21 -2.37
C ARG A 152 -6.94 17.20 -3.20
N GLU A 153 -6.96 17.90 -4.33
CA GLU A 153 -8.12 17.96 -5.23
C GLU A 153 -8.39 16.58 -5.86
N ILE A 154 -7.35 15.88 -6.32
CA ILE A 154 -7.48 14.53 -6.86
C ILE A 154 -8.05 13.57 -5.78
N THR A 155 -7.53 13.63 -4.55
CA THR A 155 -8.03 12.80 -3.44
C THR A 155 -9.47 13.14 -3.10
N LYS A 156 -9.86 14.41 -3.13
CA LYS A 156 -11.23 14.85 -2.87
C LYS A 156 -12.19 14.33 -3.95
N LEU A 157 -11.83 14.50 -5.22
CA LEU A 157 -12.63 13.98 -6.34
C LEU A 157 -12.77 12.45 -6.29
N PHE A 158 -11.70 11.74 -5.94
CA PHE A 158 -11.76 10.29 -5.72
C PHE A 158 -12.76 9.96 -4.61
N THR A 159 -12.68 10.64 -3.47
CA THR A 159 -13.56 10.40 -2.32
C THR A 159 -15.03 10.68 -2.66
N GLU A 160 -15.32 11.74 -3.39
CA GLU A 160 -16.68 12.09 -3.82
C GLU A 160 -17.24 11.01 -4.77
N ARG A 161 -16.47 10.59 -5.77
CA ARG A 161 -16.86 9.52 -6.69
C ARG A 161 -17.02 8.18 -5.97
N PHE A 162 -16.12 7.85 -5.04
CA PHE A 162 -16.19 6.65 -4.21
C PHE A 162 -17.45 6.60 -3.37
N THR A 163 -17.81 7.72 -2.72
CA THR A 163 -19.02 7.81 -1.91
C THR A 163 -20.25 7.59 -2.79
N THR A 164 -20.34 8.28 -3.93
CA THR A 164 -21.46 8.13 -4.88
C THR A 164 -21.59 6.70 -5.41
N ALA A 165 -20.47 6.07 -5.81
CA ALA A 165 -20.49 4.71 -6.32
C ALA A 165 -20.85 3.68 -5.22
N SER A 166 -20.41 3.92 -3.97
CA SER A 166 -20.76 3.09 -2.82
C SER A 166 -22.25 3.22 -2.45
N GLU A 167 -22.82 4.42 -2.53
CA GLU A 167 -24.27 4.65 -2.35
C GLU A 167 -25.06 3.92 -3.45
N GLN A 168 -24.62 3.97 -4.70
CA GLN A 168 -25.23 3.20 -5.80
C GLN A 168 -25.18 1.70 -5.53
N LEU A 169 -24.05 1.17 -5.05
CA LEU A 169 -23.93 -0.24 -4.69
C LEU A 169 -24.86 -0.63 -3.53
N GLY A 170 -25.14 0.28 -2.60
CA GLY A 170 -26.09 0.13 -1.49
C GLY A 170 -27.55 0.31 -1.87
N SER A 171 -27.87 0.65 -3.13
CA SER A 171 -29.25 0.91 -3.60
C SER A 171 -30.16 -0.32 -3.48
N GLN A 172 -31.45 -0.11 -3.29
CA GLN A 172 -32.46 -1.18 -3.37
C GLN A 172 -32.66 -1.70 -4.80
N HIS A 173 -32.37 -0.88 -5.82
CA HIS A 173 -32.58 -1.23 -7.23
C HIS A 173 -31.35 -1.94 -7.81
N ALA A 174 -31.54 -3.16 -8.33
CA ALA A 174 -30.44 -3.96 -8.90
C ALA A 174 -29.68 -3.25 -10.03
N ALA A 175 -30.38 -2.54 -10.90
CA ALA A 175 -29.74 -1.79 -11.98
C ALA A 175 -28.79 -0.69 -11.46
N VAL A 176 -29.16 -0.02 -10.37
CA VAL A 176 -28.31 1.00 -9.72
C VAL A 176 -27.13 0.35 -9.03
N ARG A 177 -27.33 -0.79 -8.36
CA ARG A 177 -26.21 -1.57 -7.78
C ARG A 177 -25.20 -2.00 -8.82
N LEU A 178 -25.66 -2.49 -10.00
CA LEU A 178 -24.77 -2.87 -11.11
C LEU A 178 -23.97 -1.67 -11.64
N ALA A 179 -24.60 -0.50 -11.76
CA ALA A 179 -23.92 0.72 -12.12
C ALA A 179 -22.84 1.08 -11.07
N GLY A 180 -23.16 0.93 -9.77
CA GLY A 180 -22.22 1.14 -8.67
C GLY A 180 -21.00 0.21 -8.72
N VAL A 181 -21.18 -1.08 -9.07
CA VAL A 181 -20.08 -2.03 -9.26
C VAL A 181 -19.13 -1.54 -10.36
N HIS A 182 -19.66 -1.15 -11.51
CA HIS A 182 -18.82 -0.67 -12.61
C HIS A 182 -18.17 0.68 -12.31
N ALA A 183 -18.88 1.59 -11.63
CA ALA A 183 -18.33 2.87 -11.21
C ALA A 183 -17.15 2.68 -10.23
N LEU A 184 -17.26 1.75 -9.27
CA LEU A 184 -16.18 1.39 -8.35
C LEU A 184 -14.99 0.78 -9.12
N ALA A 185 -15.24 -0.13 -10.06
CA ALA A 185 -14.18 -0.74 -10.85
C ALA A 185 -13.38 0.32 -11.64
N HIS A 186 -14.06 1.21 -12.36
CA HIS A 186 -13.41 2.31 -13.08
C HIS A 186 -12.63 3.23 -12.13
N LEU A 187 -13.17 3.47 -10.93
CA LEU A 187 -12.48 4.30 -9.95
C LEU A 187 -11.19 3.66 -9.45
N ALA A 188 -11.14 2.33 -9.31
CA ALA A 188 -9.92 1.61 -8.96
C ALA A 188 -8.88 1.70 -10.09
N ASP A 189 -9.33 1.63 -11.36
CA ASP A 189 -8.45 1.75 -12.53
C ASP A 189 -7.89 3.16 -12.67
N ASP A 190 -8.70 4.19 -12.39
CA ASP A 190 -8.34 5.61 -12.44
C ASP A 190 -7.57 6.09 -11.20
N ALA A 191 -7.28 5.21 -10.23
CA ALA A 191 -6.57 5.62 -9.03
C ALA A 191 -5.19 6.21 -9.38
N PRO A 192 -4.77 7.33 -8.76
CA PRO A 192 -3.50 7.98 -9.08
C PRO A 192 -2.30 7.05 -8.89
N GLU A 193 -1.25 7.25 -9.67
CA GLU A 193 0.01 6.51 -9.51
C GLU A 193 0.57 6.72 -8.10
N GLY A 194 1.07 5.63 -7.50
CA GLY A 194 1.58 5.65 -6.11
C GLY A 194 0.51 5.66 -5.02
N ARG A 195 -0.78 5.63 -5.37
CA ARG A 195 -1.91 5.53 -4.45
C ARG A 195 -2.61 4.17 -4.57
N GLU A 196 -1.81 3.12 -4.44
CA GLU A 196 -2.29 1.74 -4.50
C GLU A 196 -3.29 1.39 -3.39
N ASP A 197 -3.27 2.15 -2.29
CA ASP A 197 -4.23 2.10 -1.20
C ASP A 197 -5.67 2.40 -1.65
N LEU A 198 -5.85 3.29 -2.63
CA LEU A 198 -7.17 3.65 -3.14
C LEU A 198 -7.79 2.53 -3.97
N ALA A 199 -7.00 1.84 -4.78
CA ALA A 199 -7.45 0.66 -5.52
C ALA A 199 -7.82 -0.48 -4.55
N GLN A 200 -6.99 -0.72 -3.52
CA GLN A 200 -7.29 -1.71 -2.48
C GLN A 200 -8.60 -1.39 -1.75
N MET A 201 -8.84 -0.13 -1.40
CA MET A 201 -10.09 0.28 -0.73
C MET A 201 -11.33 -0.06 -1.56
N VAL A 202 -11.28 0.10 -2.88
CA VAL A 202 -12.39 -0.29 -3.76
C VAL A 202 -12.58 -1.82 -3.77
N ILE A 203 -11.48 -2.57 -3.88
CA ILE A 203 -11.50 -4.04 -3.83
C ILE A 203 -12.12 -4.52 -2.52
N ASP A 204 -11.73 -3.90 -1.39
CA ASP A 204 -12.27 -4.23 -0.07
C ASP A 204 -13.77 -4.03 0.03
N VAL A 205 -14.31 -2.96 -0.59
CA VAL A 205 -15.78 -2.73 -0.64
C VAL A 205 -16.48 -3.79 -1.48
N LEU A 206 -15.94 -4.16 -2.64
CA LEU A 206 -16.50 -5.20 -3.47
C LEU A 206 -16.48 -6.57 -2.77
N CYS A 207 -15.38 -6.90 -2.11
CA CYS A 207 -15.27 -8.11 -1.29
C CYS A 207 -16.24 -8.07 -0.08
N ALA A 208 -16.35 -6.92 0.59
CA ALA A 208 -17.29 -6.73 1.69
C ALA A 208 -18.75 -6.94 1.26
N TYR A 209 -19.12 -6.46 0.06
CA TYR A 209 -20.45 -6.71 -0.49
C TYR A 209 -20.71 -8.22 -0.70
N LEU A 210 -19.73 -8.97 -1.20
CA LEU A 210 -19.83 -10.42 -1.36
C LEU A 210 -19.99 -11.16 -0.02
N ARG A 211 -19.41 -10.63 1.06
CA ARG A 211 -19.54 -11.20 2.43
C ARG A 211 -20.87 -10.91 3.10
N MET A 212 -21.68 -10.01 2.57
CA MET A 212 -23.02 -9.78 3.12
C MET A 212 -23.83 -11.07 3.15
N PRO A 213 -24.71 -11.25 4.16
CA PRO A 213 -25.56 -12.42 4.25
C PRO A 213 -26.32 -12.65 2.94
N TYR A 214 -26.15 -13.83 2.39
CA TYR A 214 -26.78 -14.24 1.16
C TYR A 214 -27.53 -15.55 1.37
N SER A 215 -28.82 -15.54 1.11
CA SER A 215 -29.63 -16.74 1.11
C SER A 215 -29.83 -17.21 -0.34
N PRO A 216 -29.54 -18.47 -0.66
CA PRO A 216 -29.84 -19.02 -1.97
C PRO A 216 -31.35 -18.97 -2.25
N ALA A 217 -31.70 -19.14 -3.52
CA ALA A 217 -33.12 -19.11 -3.93
C ALA A 217 -34.00 -20.03 -3.08
N PRO A 218 -35.21 -19.60 -2.72
CA PRO A 218 -36.09 -20.40 -1.89
C PRO A 218 -36.43 -21.73 -2.56
N LYS A 219 -36.53 -22.80 -1.78
CA LYS A 219 -36.89 -24.12 -2.29
C LYS A 219 -38.26 -24.08 -2.96
N ALA A 220 -38.43 -24.87 -4.06
CA ALA A 220 -39.67 -24.97 -4.79
C ALA A 220 -40.89 -25.23 -3.86
N LEU A 221 -41.99 -24.52 -4.12
CA LEU A 221 -43.20 -24.65 -3.37
C LEU A 221 -43.92 -25.97 -3.70
N PRO A 222 -44.63 -26.55 -2.74
CA PRO A 222 -45.49 -27.67 -3.02
C PRO A 222 -46.61 -27.28 -3.98
N LYS A 223 -47.05 -28.23 -4.87
CA LYS A 223 -48.02 -27.99 -5.93
C LYS A 223 -49.34 -27.36 -5.44
N ASN A 224 -49.71 -27.57 -4.22
CA ASN A 224 -50.95 -27.10 -3.60
C ASN A 224 -50.78 -25.79 -2.78
N ALA A 225 -49.68 -25.07 -2.95
CA ALA A 225 -49.48 -23.81 -2.23
C ALA A 225 -50.55 -22.76 -2.62
N SER A 226 -50.97 -21.96 -1.63
CA SER A 226 -51.94 -20.89 -1.81
C SER A 226 -51.42 -19.79 -2.78
N LYS A 227 -52.32 -19.02 -3.39
CA LYS A 227 -51.96 -17.92 -4.28
C LYS A 227 -51.02 -16.89 -3.60
N ALA A 228 -51.35 -16.56 -2.33
CA ALA A 228 -50.53 -15.62 -1.57
C ALA A 228 -49.10 -16.15 -1.33
N ARG A 229 -48.92 -17.44 -1.00
CA ARG A 229 -47.60 -18.06 -0.84
C ARG A 229 -46.82 -18.12 -2.14
N ARG A 230 -47.50 -18.28 -3.30
CA ARG A 230 -46.83 -18.28 -4.59
C ARG A 230 -46.33 -16.88 -4.98
N GLU A 231 -47.11 -15.85 -4.64
CA GLU A 231 -46.70 -14.47 -4.92
C GLU A 231 -45.48 -14.06 -4.04
N GLU A 232 -45.57 -14.33 -2.73
CA GLU A 232 -44.46 -14.12 -1.79
C GLU A 232 -43.17 -14.88 -2.22
N HIS A 233 -43.33 -16.11 -2.67
CA HIS A 233 -42.23 -16.92 -3.17
C HIS A 233 -41.59 -16.29 -4.43
N ARG A 234 -42.42 -15.83 -5.37
CA ARG A 234 -41.97 -15.18 -6.59
C ARG A 234 -41.26 -13.89 -6.32
N GLU A 235 -41.73 -13.07 -5.37
CA GLU A 235 -41.02 -11.85 -4.95
C GLU A 235 -39.63 -12.18 -4.39
N ARG A 236 -39.54 -13.19 -3.52
CA ARG A 236 -38.25 -13.65 -2.97
C ARG A 236 -37.34 -14.22 -4.05
N GLU A 237 -37.86 -14.97 -5.01
CA GLU A 237 -37.07 -15.49 -6.15
C GLU A 237 -36.48 -14.34 -6.97
N LEU A 238 -37.28 -13.32 -7.27
CA LEU A 238 -36.81 -12.14 -8.03
C LEU A 238 -35.77 -11.36 -7.25
N GLU A 239 -35.96 -11.19 -5.95
CA GLU A 239 -34.98 -10.54 -5.09
C GLU A 239 -33.67 -11.33 -5.04
N CYS A 240 -33.71 -12.64 -4.81
CA CYS A 240 -32.53 -13.51 -4.80
C CYS A 240 -31.82 -13.48 -6.16
N ALA A 241 -32.55 -13.57 -7.28
CA ALA A 241 -31.99 -13.47 -8.62
C ALA A 241 -31.28 -12.14 -8.87
N SER A 242 -31.87 -11.06 -8.38
CA SER A 242 -31.31 -9.70 -8.44
C SER A 242 -30.00 -9.59 -7.64
N PHE A 243 -29.95 -10.09 -6.43
CA PHE A 243 -28.73 -10.14 -5.62
C PHE A 243 -27.66 -11.01 -6.27
N ARG A 244 -28.05 -12.19 -6.74
CA ARG A 244 -27.15 -13.11 -7.46
C ARG A 244 -26.47 -12.44 -8.64
N GLN A 245 -27.24 -11.71 -9.45
CA GLN A 245 -26.74 -11.01 -10.62
C GLN A 245 -25.66 -9.99 -10.26
N VAL A 246 -25.84 -9.21 -9.18
CA VAL A 246 -24.85 -8.25 -8.73
C VAL A 246 -23.59 -8.96 -8.23
N ARG A 247 -23.73 -10.02 -7.42
CA ARG A 247 -22.62 -10.82 -6.89
C ARG A 247 -21.78 -11.43 -8.02
N HIS A 248 -22.43 -12.07 -8.98
CA HIS A 248 -21.76 -12.63 -10.17
C HIS A 248 -21.08 -11.56 -11.01
N THR A 249 -21.65 -10.35 -11.09
CA THR A 249 -21.01 -9.23 -11.78
C THR A 249 -19.74 -8.78 -11.04
N ILE A 250 -19.76 -8.70 -9.72
CA ILE A 250 -18.56 -8.38 -8.92
C ILE A 250 -17.47 -9.43 -9.17
N ILE A 251 -17.78 -10.72 -9.07
CA ILE A 251 -16.82 -11.81 -9.31
C ILE A 251 -16.24 -11.71 -10.73
N ARG A 252 -17.09 -11.50 -11.74
CA ARG A 252 -16.66 -11.32 -13.12
C ARG A 252 -15.78 -10.09 -13.32
N VAL A 253 -16.08 -8.96 -12.67
CA VAL A 253 -15.26 -7.75 -12.75
C VAL A 253 -13.89 -8.01 -12.14
N ILE A 254 -13.82 -8.63 -10.97
CA ILE A 254 -12.56 -9.02 -10.33
C ILE A 254 -11.78 -9.97 -11.25
N GLY A 255 -12.44 -11.03 -11.79
CA GLY A 255 -11.82 -12.00 -12.69
C GLY A 255 -11.24 -11.35 -13.94
N ASN A 256 -11.99 -10.46 -14.59
CA ASN A 256 -11.52 -9.75 -15.79
C ASN A 256 -10.27 -8.92 -15.52
N HIS A 257 -10.24 -8.17 -14.41
CA HIS A 257 -9.09 -7.35 -14.06
C HIS A 257 -7.87 -8.18 -13.61
N LEU A 258 -8.09 -9.37 -13.08
CA LEU A 258 -7.00 -10.29 -12.76
C LEU A 258 -6.44 -11.04 -13.98
N ARG A 259 -7.21 -11.20 -15.06
CA ARG A 259 -6.71 -11.78 -16.34
C ARG A 259 -5.71 -10.86 -17.01
N GLU A 260 -6.00 -9.57 -17.02
CA GLU A 260 -5.14 -8.55 -17.62
C GLU A 260 -4.06 -8.07 -16.63
N PRO A 261 -2.92 -7.53 -17.10
CA PRO A 261 -1.89 -6.97 -16.25
C PRO A 261 -2.31 -5.59 -15.72
N THR A 262 -3.33 -5.56 -14.89
CA THR A 262 -3.86 -4.36 -14.26
C THR A 262 -3.31 -4.17 -12.85
N ARG A 263 -3.57 -3.02 -12.25
CA ARG A 263 -3.23 -2.73 -10.85
C ARG A 263 -4.01 -3.55 -9.82
N TRP A 264 -4.97 -4.36 -10.25
CA TRP A 264 -5.71 -5.29 -9.40
C TRP A 264 -4.87 -6.51 -9.02
N ARG A 265 -3.83 -6.86 -9.82
CA ARG A 265 -2.90 -7.93 -9.48
C ARG A 265 -2.07 -7.56 -8.25
N GLY A 266 -1.78 -8.53 -7.40
CA GLY A 266 -0.99 -8.33 -6.18
C GLY A 266 -1.73 -7.63 -5.04
N LYS A 267 -3.04 -7.44 -5.16
CA LYS A 267 -3.91 -6.91 -4.10
C LYS A 267 -4.43 -8.02 -3.20
N ASP A 268 -4.93 -7.62 -2.04
CA ASP A 268 -5.57 -8.51 -1.09
C ASP A 268 -7.05 -8.71 -1.46
N TYR A 269 -7.51 -9.97 -1.40
CA TYR A 269 -8.89 -10.34 -1.67
C TYR A 269 -9.47 -11.14 -0.50
N ASP A 270 -10.41 -10.53 0.22
CA ASP A 270 -11.04 -11.16 1.38
C ASP A 270 -12.45 -11.67 1.07
N PHE A 271 -12.53 -12.94 0.68
CA PHE A 271 -13.78 -13.68 0.47
C PHE A 271 -14.16 -14.53 1.70
N THR A 272 -13.71 -14.16 2.89
CA THR A 272 -13.99 -14.92 4.10
C THR A 272 -15.51 -15.05 4.34
N GLY A 273 -16.00 -16.26 4.50
CA GLY A 273 -17.41 -16.57 4.75
C GLY A 273 -18.35 -16.33 3.56
N VAL A 274 -17.85 -16.02 2.38
CA VAL A 274 -18.66 -15.80 1.18
C VAL A 274 -19.35 -17.09 0.75
N ALA A 275 -20.66 -17.03 0.52
CA ALA A 275 -21.38 -18.11 -0.15
C ALA A 275 -21.26 -17.97 -1.68
N PHE A 276 -20.59 -18.92 -2.31
CA PHE A 276 -20.47 -19.01 -3.78
C PHE A 276 -21.56 -19.96 -4.33
N ASP A 277 -22.29 -19.45 -5.29
CA ASP A 277 -23.30 -20.17 -6.08
C ASP A 277 -22.98 -20.13 -7.58
N GLY A 278 -21.71 -19.96 -7.90
CA GLY A 278 -21.08 -19.86 -9.19
C GLY A 278 -20.12 -18.66 -9.25
N GLY A 279 -19.32 -18.62 -10.31
CA GLY A 279 -18.39 -17.53 -10.58
C GLY A 279 -17.23 -17.93 -11.47
N ASP A 280 -16.77 -16.99 -12.31
CA ASP A 280 -15.67 -17.21 -13.25
C ASP A 280 -14.45 -16.38 -12.87
N LEU A 281 -13.46 -17.06 -12.31
CA LEU A 281 -12.12 -16.59 -12.01
C LEU A 281 -11.07 -17.36 -12.83
N SER A 282 -11.48 -17.97 -13.94
CA SER A 282 -10.58 -18.67 -14.84
C SER A 282 -9.49 -17.74 -15.37
N GLN A 283 -8.27 -18.26 -15.49
CA GLN A 283 -7.08 -17.53 -15.96
C GLN A 283 -6.72 -16.29 -15.11
N ALA A 284 -7.36 -16.11 -13.94
CA ALA A 284 -7.03 -15.02 -13.04
C ALA A 284 -5.60 -15.18 -12.48
N HIS A 285 -4.86 -14.07 -12.40
CA HIS A 285 -3.51 -14.04 -11.86
C HIS A 285 -3.50 -13.46 -10.44
N PHE A 286 -3.41 -14.33 -9.45
CA PHE A 286 -3.28 -14.00 -8.04
C PHE A 286 -1.78 -13.98 -7.68
N GLY A 287 -1.16 -12.82 -7.77
CA GLY A 287 0.28 -12.66 -7.54
C GLY A 287 0.61 -11.74 -6.37
N GLY A 288 1.20 -12.29 -5.30
CA GLY A 288 1.84 -11.49 -4.25
C GLY A 288 0.94 -10.90 -3.16
N GLY A 289 -0.39 -10.98 -3.27
CA GLY A 289 -1.35 -10.56 -2.25
C GLY A 289 -1.81 -11.71 -1.35
N HIS A 290 -2.64 -11.39 -0.37
CA HIS A 290 -3.34 -12.38 0.46
C HIS A 290 -4.75 -12.61 -0.09
N VAL A 291 -5.05 -13.86 -0.46
CA VAL A 291 -6.38 -14.25 -0.97
C VAL A 291 -7.04 -15.19 0.04
N SER A 292 -8.10 -14.74 0.70
CA SER A 292 -8.78 -15.51 1.72
C SER A 292 -10.14 -15.99 1.25
N PHE A 293 -10.31 -17.30 1.15
CA PHE A 293 -11.59 -18.00 1.06
C PHE A 293 -11.91 -18.74 2.37
N LYS A 294 -11.38 -18.24 3.50
CA LYS A 294 -11.60 -18.86 4.81
C LYS A 294 -13.08 -18.96 5.11
N ALA A 295 -13.55 -20.15 5.54
CA ALA A 295 -14.95 -20.40 5.84
C ALA A 295 -15.94 -20.06 4.70
N ALA A 296 -15.45 -19.91 3.46
CA ALA A 296 -16.32 -19.73 2.31
C ALA A 296 -17.14 -21.00 2.03
N ARG A 297 -18.35 -20.84 1.53
CA ARG A 297 -19.26 -21.96 1.22
C ARG A 297 -19.45 -22.09 -0.27
N PHE A 298 -19.15 -23.26 -0.81
CA PHE A 298 -19.35 -23.64 -2.21
C PHE A 298 -20.50 -24.65 -2.25
N ALA A 299 -21.73 -24.12 -2.41
CA ALA A 299 -22.94 -24.94 -2.23
C ALA A 299 -23.56 -25.41 -3.53
N GLU A 300 -23.54 -24.59 -4.56
CA GLU A 300 -24.22 -24.84 -5.83
C GLU A 300 -23.44 -24.19 -7.00
N GLY A 301 -23.76 -24.61 -8.21
CA GLY A 301 -23.18 -24.01 -9.42
C GLY A 301 -21.73 -24.41 -9.68
N GLU A 302 -21.07 -23.65 -10.53
CA GLU A 302 -19.66 -23.85 -10.89
C GLU A 302 -18.85 -22.59 -10.54
N VAL A 303 -17.81 -22.79 -9.74
CA VAL A 303 -16.79 -21.77 -9.48
C VAL A 303 -15.52 -22.17 -10.20
N SER A 304 -15.16 -21.41 -11.23
CA SER A 304 -14.04 -21.74 -12.11
C SER A 304 -12.79 -20.95 -11.77
N PHE A 305 -11.72 -21.65 -11.45
CA PHE A 305 -10.33 -21.17 -11.39
C PHE A 305 -9.47 -21.87 -12.48
N ILE A 306 -10.08 -22.32 -13.57
CA ILE A 306 -9.39 -23.04 -14.65
C ILE A 306 -8.26 -22.19 -15.20
N GLY A 307 -7.03 -22.74 -15.20
CA GLY A 307 -5.84 -22.03 -15.68
C GLY A 307 -5.44 -20.82 -14.85
N ALA A 308 -6.00 -20.63 -13.66
CA ALA A 308 -5.62 -19.54 -12.77
C ALA A 308 -4.17 -19.70 -12.29
N GLN A 309 -3.49 -18.59 -12.05
CA GLN A 309 -2.10 -18.56 -11.60
C GLN A 309 -2.02 -18.01 -10.16
N PHE A 310 -1.49 -18.81 -9.28
CA PHE A 310 -1.23 -18.45 -7.88
C PHE A 310 0.28 -18.35 -7.69
N THR A 311 0.81 -17.14 -7.82
CA THR A 311 2.25 -16.88 -7.77
C THR A 311 2.58 -16.04 -6.55
N ASN A 312 3.37 -16.56 -5.64
CA ASN A 312 3.80 -15.89 -4.41
C ASN A 312 2.62 -15.35 -3.58
N GLY A 313 2.46 -15.80 -2.38
CA GLY A 313 1.40 -15.33 -1.49
C GLY A 313 0.74 -16.47 -0.73
N LEU A 314 -0.30 -16.13 0.01
CA LEU A 314 -1.11 -17.08 0.74
C LEU A 314 -2.52 -17.13 0.16
N VAL A 315 -2.94 -18.30 -0.29
CA VAL A 315 -4.32 -18.57 -0.69
C VAL A 315 -4.95 -19.50 0.34
N SER A 316 -5.90 -19.00 1.11
CA SER A 316 -6.47 -19.75 2.23
C SER A 316 -7.91 -20.18 1.96
N PHE A 317 -8.14 -21.49 1.88
CA PHE A 317 -9.45 -22.15 1.94
C PHE A 317 -9.67 -22.81 3.30
N ALA A 318 -9.00 -22.31 4.35
CA ALA A 318 -9.16 -22.86 5.69
C ALA A 318 -10.62 -22.81 6.14
N GLU A 319 -11.12 -23.93 6.73
CA GLU A 319 -12.51 -24.03 7.19
C GLU A 319 -13.57 -23.86 6.07
N ALA A 320 -13.18 -23.84 4.79
CA ALA A 320 -14.13 -23.74 3.69
C ALA A 320 -15.01 -24.98 3.57
N GLU A 321 -16.27 -24.78 3.18
CA GLU A 321 -17.29 -25.82 3.07
C GLU A 321 -17.61 -26.08 1.60
N PHE A 322 -17.28 -27.27 1.11
CA PHE A 322 -17.63 -27.77 -0.22
C PHE A 322 -18.83 -28.70 -0.10
N THR A 323 -20.04 -28.13 -0.19
CA THR A 323 -21.30 -28.82 0.08
C THR A 323 -22.08 -29.18 -1.16
N GLY A 324 -21.60 -28.79 -2.34
CA GLY A 324 -22.22 -29.11 -3.63
C GLY A 324 -21.54 -28.36 -4.78
N GLY A 325 -22.07 -28.57 -6.00
CA GLY A 325 -21.53 -27.92 -7.19
C GLY A 325 -20.13 -28.39 -7.60
N THR A 326 -19.47 -27.59 -8.42
CA THR A 326 -18.12 -27.86 -8.91
C THR A 326 -17.21 -26.67 -8.60
N VAL A 327 -16.04 -26.92 -8.02
CA VAL A 327 -14.96 -25.93 -7.90
C VAL A 327 -13.78 -26.45 -8.70
N SER A 328 -13.49 -25.81 -9.85
CA SER A 328 -12.46 -26.29 -10.76
C SER A 328 -11.21 -25.43 -10.72
N PHE A 329 -10.09 -26.05 -10.36
CA PHE A 329 -8.72 -25.56 -10.49
C PHE A 329 -7.99 -26.26 -11.65
N ALA A 330 -8.72 -26.88 -12.60
CA ALA A 330 -8.09 -27.61 -13.69
C ALA A 330 -7.08 -26.71 -14.42
N LEU A 331 -5.90 -27.27 -14.74
CA LEU A 331 -4.79 -26.57 -15.39
C LEU A 331 -4.28 -25.32 -14.66
N ALA A 332 -4.67 -25.10 -13.40
CA ALA A 332 -4.15 -24.00 -12.62
C ALA A 332 -2.67 -24.18 -12.28
N GLN A 333 -1.97 -23.10 -12.01
CA GLN A 333 -0.55 -23.09 -11.68
C GLN A 333 -0.35 -22.52 -10.26
N PHE A 334 0.25 -23.32 -9.40
CA PHE A 334 0.66 -22.92 -8.05
C PHE A 334 2.18 -22.85 -8.01
N SER A 335 2.73 -21.64 -8.20
CA SER A 335 4.19 -21.42 -8.25
C SER A 335 4.66 -20.53 -7.12
N GLY A 336 4.95 -21.14 -5.99
CA GLY A 336 5.37 -20.47 -4.76
C GLY A 336 4.19 -20.12 -3.85
N GLY A 337 4.49 -19.90 -2.57
CA GLY A 337 3.48 -19.60 -1.56
C GLY A 337 2.80 -20.83 -0.94
N GLU A 338 1.72 -20.60 -0.25
CA GLU A 338 0.96 -21.66 0.44
C GLU A 338 -0.50 -21.65 -0.01
N VAL A 339 -1.04 -22.84 -0.30
CA VAL A 339 -2.47 -23.06 -0.51
C VAL A 339 -3.01 -23.92 0.63
N ALA A 340 -3.79 -23.32 1.51
CA ALA A 340 -4.22 -23.95 2.74
C ALA A 340 -5.70 -24.35 2.69
N PHE A 341 -6.00 -25.65 2.80
CA PHE A 341 -7.32 -26.22 3.02
C PHE A 341 -7.47 -26.75 4.46
N ALA A 342 -6.79 -26.13 5.42
CA ALA A 342 -6.81 -26.60 6.78
C ALA A 342 -8.25 -26.62 7.34
N ARG A 343 -8.71 -27.78 7.87
CA ARG A 343 -10.08 -27.99 8.39
C ARG A 343 -11.20 -27.78 7.35
N ALA A 344 -10.89 -27.75 6.07
CA ALA A 344 -11.91 -27.66 5.03
C ALA A 344 -12.82 -28.92 5.06
N GLN A 345 -14.08 -28.76 4.69
CA GLN A 345 -15.10 -29.81 4.72
C GLN A 345 -15.54 -30.13 3.29
N PHE A 346 -15.27 -31.35 2.86
CA PHE A 346 -15.69 -31.89 1.55
C PHE A 346 -16.85 -32.85 1.77
N THR A 347 -18.08 -32.35 1.67
CA THR A 347 -19.28 -33.12 1.99
C THR A 347 -20.01 -33.60 0.76
N SER A 348 -19.90 -32.90 -0.37
CA SER A 348 -20.52 -33.24 -1.66
C SER A 348 -19.89 -32.42 -2.80
N GLY A 349 -20.22 -32.77 -4.05
CA GLY A 349 -19.72 -32.05 -5.24
C GLY A 349 -18.34 -32.50 -5.68
N LEU A 350 -17.74 -31.70 -6.58
CA LEU A 350 -16.43 -31.94 -7.17
C LEU A 350 -15.49 -30.78 -6.90
N VAL A 351 -14.29 -31.09 -6.38
CA VAL A 351 -13.16 -30.16 -6.37
C VAL A 351 -12.10 -30.73 -7.31
N ASP A 352 -11.87 -30.03 -8.42
CA ASP A 352 -11.11 -30.56 -9.54
C ASP A 352 -9.76 -29.84 -9.70
N PHE A 353 -8.66 -30.54 -9.42
CA PHE A 353 -7.27 -30.14 -9.69
C PHE A 353 -6.66 -30.88 -10.89
N SER A 354 -7.48 -31.30 -11.85
CA SER A 354 -6.98 -32.07 -13.01
C SER A 354 -5.99 -31.26 -13.83
N GLY A 355 -4.83 -31.87 -14.11
CA GLY A 355 -3.76 -31.23 -14.87
C GLY A 355 -3.11 -30.01 -14.20
N THR A 356 -3.41 -29.74 -12.94
CA THR A 356 -2.82 -28.66 -12.17
C THR A 356 -1.32 -28.84 -11.99
N GLU A 357 -0.56 -27.75 -12.04
CA GLU A 357 0.88 -27.72 -11.80
C GLU A 357 1.20 -27.08 -10.47
N PHE A 358 1.89 -27.83 -9.61
CA PHE A 358 2.44 -27.36 -8.34
C PHE A 358 3.97 -27.33 -8.48
N THR A 359 4.57 -26.14 -8.61
CA THR A 359 6.00 -25.97 -8.91
C THR A 359 6.77 -25.20 -7.85
N GLY A 360 6.32 -25.22 -6.62
CA GLY A 360 6.97 -24.62 -5.46
C GLY A 360 5.94 -24.08 -4.48
N GLY A 361 6.07 -24.47 -3.25
CA GLY A 361 5.16 -24.07 -2.20
C GLY A 361 4.60 -25.24 -1.42
N ARG A 362 3.52 -25.02 -0.71
CA ARG A 362 2.90 -26.03 0.14
C ARG A 362 1.40 -26.10 -0.09
N VAL A 363 0.85 -27.30 -0.26
CA VAL A 363 -0.58 -27.55 -0.23
C VAL A 363 -0.92 -28.30 1.06
N THR A 364 -1.71 -27.70 1.91
CA THR A 364 -2.05 -28.26 3.21
C THR A 364 -3.53 -28.58 3.33
N LEU A 365 -3.84 -29.84 3.63
CA LEU A 365 -5.18 -30.32 3.91
C LEU A 365 -5.26 -30.81 5.38
N HIS A 366 -4.56 -30.14 6.28
CA HIS A 366 -4.49 -30.51 7.69
C HIS A 366 -5.88 -30.56 8.31
N ARG A 367 -6.25 -31.70 8.90
CA ARG A 367 -7.54 -31.90 9.56
C ARG A 367 -8.73 -31.68 8.63
N ALA A 368 -8.53 -31.73 7.33
CA ALA A 368 -9.62 -31.66 6.37
C ALA A 368 -10.56 -32.88 6.54
N GLN A 369 -11.84 -32.66 6.32
CA GLN A 369 -12.89 -33.68 6.50
C GLN A 369 -13.46 -34.05 5.15
N PHE A 370 -13.33 -35.31 4.76
CA PHE A 370 -13.89 -35.89 3.55
C PHE A 370 -15.02 -36.82 3.94
N SER A 371 -16.26 -36.35 3.90
CA SER A 371 -17.45 -37.13 4.22
C SER A 371 -18.29 -37.50 3.00
N GLY A 372 -17.97 -36.93 1.85
CA GLY A 372 -18.61 -37.18 0.57
C GLY A 372 -17.94 -36.36 -0.53
N GLY A 373 -18.45 -36.44 -1.76
CA GLY A 373 -17.88 -35.72 -2.89
C GLY A 373 -16.57 -36.30 -3.40
N THR A 374 -16.01 -35.63 -4.42
CA THR A 374 -14.78 -36.07 -5.07
C THR A 374 -13.76 -34.94 -5.10
N VAL A 375 -12.51 -35.24 -4.75
CA VAL A 375 -11.36 -34.34 -4.97
C VAL A 375 -10.43 -35.01 -5.97
N SER A 376 -10.29 -34.43 -7.14
CA SER A 376 -9.53 -35.02 -8.26
C SER A 376 -8.22 -34.26 -8.48
N PHE A 377 -7.11 -34.99 -8.40
CA PHE A 377 -5.78 -34.56 -8.86
C PHE A 377 -5.37 -35.29 -10.14
N GLN A 378 -6.35 -35.66 -10.99
CA GLN A 378 -6.10 -36.42 -12.21
C GLN A 378 -5.07 -35.73 -13.11
N GLY A 379 -3.98 -36.43 -13.44
CA GLY A 379 -2.93 -35.89 -14.29
C GLY A 379 -2.18 -34.68 -13.72
N ALA A 380 -2.40 -34.31 -12.46
CA ALA A 380 -1.72 -33.21 -11.83
C ALA A 380 -0.19 -33.45 -11.74
N ARG A 381 0.60 -32.38 -11.75
CA ARG A 381 2.05 -32.40 -11.64
C ARG A 381 2.47 -31.76 -10.34
N LEU A 382 3.05 -32.55 -9.46
CA LEU A 382 3.57 -32.09 -8.16
C LEU A 382 5.09 -32.16 -8.18
N HIS A 383 5.75 -30.99 -8.23
CA HIS A 383 7.20 -30.86 -8.30
C HIS A 383 7.74 -30.25 -7.01
N ASN A 384 8.54 -31.01 -6.25
CA ASN A 384 9.20 -30.56 -5.01
C ASN A 384 8.26 -29.93 -3.97
N ASP A 385 6.97 -30.21 -4.07
CA ASP A 385 5.95 -29.60 -3.22
C ASP A 385 5.54 -30.58 -2.13
N ALA A 386 5.40 -30.06 -0.91
CA ALA A 386 4.84 -30.83 0.17
C ALA A 386 3.31 -30.76 0.08
N VAL A 387 2.66 -31.91 -0.15
CA VAL A 387 1.21 -32.05 0.01
C VAL A 387 0.97 -32.79 1.31
N SER A 388 0.24 -32.16 2.23
CA SER A 388 0.02 -32.73 3.55
C SER A 388 -1.45 -32.95 3.84
N PHE A 389 -1.82 -34.19 4.09
CA PHE A 389 -3.12 -34.62 4.64
C PHE A 389 -3.04 -34.89 6.15
N TYR A 390 -2.08 -34.30 6.84
CA TYR A 390 -1.87 -34.54 8.27
C TYR A 390 -3.18 -34.46 9.08
N GLU A 391 -3.49 -35.54 9.85
CA GLU A 391 -4.71 -35.67 10.63
C GLU A 391 -6.02 -35.50 9.83
N ALA A 392 -6.03 -35.63 8.51
CA ALA A 392 -7.26 -35.60 7.72
C ALA A 392 -8.17 -36.82 8.04
N VAL A 393 -9.48 -36.63 7.92
CA VAL A 393 -10.47 -37.64 8.26
C VAL A 393 -11.31 -37.98 7.03
N PHE A 394 -11.31 -39.23 6.63
CA PHE A 394 -12.10 -39.76 5.52
C PHE A 394 -13.19 -40.68 6.08
N THR A 395 -14.42 -40.19 6.10
CA THR A 395 -15.60 -40.96 6.47
C THR A 395 -16.48 -41.30 5.29
N GLY A 396 -16.08 -40.87 4.08
CA GLY A 396 -16.71 -41.06 2.79
C GLY A 396 -15.96 -40.26 1.73
N GLY A 397 -16.50 -40.24 0.52
CA GLY A 397 -15.92 -39.50 -0.59
C GLY A 397 -14.68 -40.16 -1.22
N GLU A 398 -14.13 -39.49 -2.24
CA GLU A 398 -13.00 -39.99 -2.99
C GLU A 398 -11.95 -38.91 -3.21
N VAL A 399 -10.68 -39.27 -3.02
CA VAL A 399 -9.52 -38.47 -3.47
C VAL A 399 -8.76 -39.26 -4.50
N SER A 400 -8.66 -38.75 -5.73
CA SER A 400 -8.04 -39.47 -6.85
C SER A 400 -6.79 -38.75 -7.34
N PHE A 401 -5.67 -39.47 -7.37
CA PHE A 401 -4.41 -39.09 -8.02
C PHE A 401 -4.20 -39.83 -9.36
N PHE A 402 -5.27 -40.27 -10.01
CA PHE A 402 -5.18 -41.02 -11.25
C PHE A 402 -4.27 -40.36 -12.28
N GLY A 403 -3.25 -41.04 -12.74
CA GLY A 403 -2.30 -40.56 -13.74
C GLY A 403 -1.49 -39.33 -13.31
N ALA A 404 -1.51 -38.93 -12.03
CA ALA A 404 -0.71 -37.83 -11.52
C ALA A 404 0.79 -38.13 -11.57
N ARG A 405 1.61 -37.10 -11.68
CA ARG A 405 3.08 -37.19 -11.66
C ARG A 405 3.61 -36.47 -10.43
N LEU A 406 4.28 -37.23 -9.59
CA LEU A 406 4.94 -36.76 -8.40
C LEU A 406 6.45 -36.85 -8.59
N SER A 407 7.14 -35.73 -8.64
CA SER A 407 8.57 -35.66 -8.89
C SER A 407 9.28 -34.88 -7.80
N GLY A 408 9.95 -35.57 -6.90
CA GLY A 408 10.49 -34.99 -5.67
C GLY A 408 9.36 -34.56 -4.70
N GLY A 409 9.72 -34.19 -3.49
CA GLY A 409 8.75 -33.77 -2.48
C GLY A 409 8.15 -34.91 -1.67
N GLU A 410 7.28 -34.53 -0.71
CA GLU A 410 6.67 -35.47 0.23
C GLU A 410 5.13 -35.31 0.18
N ILE A 411 4.44 -36.46 0.11
CA ILE A 411 3.00 -36.52 0.43
C ILE A 411 2.85 -37.17 1.78
N SER A 412 2.36 -36.42 2.76
CA SER A 412 2.16 -36.91 4.11
C SER A 412 0.72 -37.27 4.41
N PHE A 413 0.50 -38.53 4.80
CA PHE A 413 -0.76 -39.02 5.35
C PHE A 413 -0.65 -39.31 6.86
N ALA A 414 0.34 -38.75 7.55
CA ALA A 414 0.54 -39.01 8.97
C ALA A 414 -0.71 -38.63 9.80
N GLY A 415 -1.16 -39.56 10.63
CA GLY A 415 -2.32 -39.40 11.49
C GLY A 415 -3.67 -39.39 10.77
N VAL A 416 -3.74 -39.74 9.50
CA VAL A 416 -4.99 -39.84 8.73
C VAL A 416 -5.87 -40.95 9.30
N ARG A 417 -7.19 -40.68 9.36
CA ARG A 417 -8.21 -41.65 9.74
C ARG A 417 -9.06 -41.99 8.52
N LEU A 418 -9.01 -43.21 8.09
CA LEU A 418 -9.81 -43.77 6.99
C LEU A 418 -10.82 -44.74 7.55
N SER A 419 -12.13 -44.46 7.41
CA SER A 419 -13.21 -45.41 7.77
C SER A 419 -13.97 -45.92 6.54
N GLU A 420 -14.43 -45.04 5.64
CA GLU A 420 -15.23 -45.41 4.46
C GLU A 420 -14.79 -44.65 3.19
N GLY A 421 -13.85 -43.70 3.28
CA GLY A 421 -13.37 -42.96 2.13
C GLY A 421 -12.41 -43.76 1.25
N ARG A 422 -12.17 -43.30 0.03
CA ARG A 422 -11.24 -43.89 -0.91
C ARG A 422 -10.14 -42.89 -1.33
N VAL A 423 -8.88 -43.34 -1.29
CA VAL A 423 -7.75 -42.63 -1.90
C VAL A 423 -7.18 -43.54 -2.98
N SER A 424 -7.15 -43.05 -4.22
CA SER A 424 -6.66 -43.79 -5.39
C SER A 424 -5.38 -43.17 -5.94
N PHE A 425 -4.35 -44.01 -6.11
CA PHE A 425 -3.09 -43.70 -6.79
C PHE A 425 -2.94 -44.50 -8.09
N GLU A 426 -4.04 -44.86 -8.73
CA GLU A 426 -4.04 -45.65 -9.96
C GLU A 426 -3.30 -44.89 -11.07
N GLU A 427 -2.39 -45.54 -11.80
CA GLU A 427 -1.55 -44.95 -12.83
C GLU A 427 -0.63 -43.79 -12.37
N THR A 428 -0.55 -43.50 -11.08
CA THR A 428 0.29 -42.43 -10.53
C THR A 428 1.78 -42.76 -10.73
N GLN A 429 2.53 -41.79 -11.21
CA GLN A 429 3.98 -41.93 -11.41
C GLN A 429 4.72 -41.24 -10.27
N PHE A 430 5.58 -41.99 -9.57
CA PHE A 430 6.43 -41.50 -8.49
C PHE A 430 7.90 -41.46 -8.96
N THR A 431 8.50 -40.29 -8.93
CA THR A 431 9.91 -40.11 -9.32
C THR A 431 10.63 -39.33 -8.22
N GLY A 432 11.30 -40.06 -7.32
CA GLY A 432 12.01 -39.47 -6.18
C GLY A 432 11.11 -38.82 -5.14
N SER A 433 9.82 -39.17 -5.11
CA SER A 433 8.85 -38.69 -4.12
C SER A 433 8.71 -39.71 -2.99
N GLU A 434 8.48 -39.19 -1.77
CA GLU A 434 8.21 -40.00 -0.58
C GLU A 434 6.74 -39.89 -0.20
N VAL A 435 6.12 -41.00 0.16
CA VAL A 435 4.77 -41.07 0.73
C VAL A 435 4.87 -41.55 2.16
N SER A 436 4.57 -40.71 3.13
CA SER A 436 4.58 -41.02 4.56
C SER A 436 3.18 -41.27 5.10
N PHE A 437 3.02 -42.27 5.98
CA PHE A 437 1.74 -42.63 6.60
C PHE A 437 1.77 -42.47 8.11
#